data_66d12846001ed9df51758bba0a8524dd
#
_entry.id   66d12846001ed9df51758bba0a8524dd
#
_cell.length_a   1.000
_cell.length_b   1.000
_cell.length_c   1.000
_cell.angle_alpha   90.00
_cell.angle_beta   90.00
_cell.angle_gamma   90.00
#
_symmetry.space_group_name_H-M   'P 1'
#
loop_
_entity.id
_entity.type
_entity.pdbx_description
1 polymer ?
#
loop_
_entity_poly.entity_id
_entity_poly.type
_entity_poly.pdbx_seq_one_letter_code
_entity_poly.pdbx_strand_id
1 'polypeptide(L)'
;MARGGQGLARVAVVVRAGAAPLWWLGVVAAGISVLVPGLTGRRIGVLAGAALFLVVASVVAGVRRGRYRELARATVRAGKHDVLQDRRVTVRNWRRGHRWWLLLAFLAALGIGFAAPAAGGLLLAGAGAGLRLRAAWIGRLERSEDVLLWVRVDWLSRWGGAPVGKRVKAYRATGVAAGDAAPGGGRRVAAAAR
;
A
#
# COMPACT_ATOMS: atom_id res chain seq x y z
N MET A 1 34.26 8.73 2.41
CA MET A 1 32.81 8.87 2.15
C MET A 1 32.25 7.48 1.84
N ALA A 2 31.62 6.83 2.80
CA ALA A 2 30.99 5.53 2.60
C ALA A 2 29.85 5.71 1.60
N ARG A 3 29.93 5.07 0.43
CA ARG A 3 28.81 4.93 -0.50
C ARG A 3 27.76 4.07 0.20
N GLY A 4 26.87 4.72 0.96
CA GLY A 4 25.79 4.05 1.66
C GLY A 4 24.99 3.22 0.68
N GLY A 5 24.91 1.92 0.92
CA GLY A 5 24.09 1.01 0.13
C GLY A 5 22.67 1.56 0.02
N GLN A 6 22.15 1.64 -1.20
CA GLN A 6 20.82 2.21 -1.45
C GLN A 6 19.78 1.20 -0.99
N GLY A 7 18.99 1.57 0.03
CA GLY A 7 17.91 0.72 0.51
C GLY A 7 16.82 0.58 -0.56
N LEU A 8 16.43 -0.65 -0.86
CA LEU A 8 15.34 -0.99 -1.77
C LEU A 8 14.15 -1.55 -0.99
N ALA A 9 12.96 -1.02 -1.22
CA ALA A 9 11.71 -1.53 -0.66
C ALA A 9 10.85 -2.17 -1.75
N ARG A 10 10.24 -3.32 -1.47
CA ARG A 10 9.37 -4.02 -2.44
C ARG A 10 8.10 -3.21 -2.69
N VAL A 11 7.79 -2.96 -3.97
CA VAL A 11 6.67 -2.10 -4.39
C VAL A 11 5.34 -2.62 -3.85
N ALA A 12 5.05 -3.92 -3.96
CA ALA A 12 3.84 -4.53 -3.45
C ALA A 12 3.67 -4.36 -1.93
N VAL A 13 4.79 -4.42 -1.15
CA VAL A 13 4.78 -4.23 0.31
C VAL A 13 4.48 -2.79 0.67
N VAL A 14 5.08 -1.82 -0.02
CA VAL A 14 4.84 -0.39 0.22
C VAL A 14 3.37 -0.04 -0.04
N VAL A 15 2.80 -0.51 -1.16
CA VAL A 15 1.38 -0.28 -1.49
C VAL A 15 0.46 -0.92 -0.45
N ARG A 16 0.80 -2.12 0.03
CA ARG A 16 0.00 -2.84 1.03
C ARG A 16 0.11 -2.24 2.44
N ALA A 17 1.18 -1.50 2.75
CA ALA A 17 1.44 -0.99 4.10
C ALA A 17 0.30 -0.12 4.65
N GLY A 18 -0.34 0.69 3.79
CA GLY A 18 -1.47 1.53 4.14
C GLY A 18 -2.83 0.81 4.17
N ALA A 19 -2.92 -0.37 3.56
CA ALA A 19 -4.21 -1.05 3.36
C ALA A 19 -4.87 -1.48 4.68
N ALA A 20 -4.10 -2.10 5.59
CA ALA A 20 -4.63 -2.58 6.86
C ALA A 20 -5.06 -1.44 7.81
N PRO A 21 -4.24 -0.40 8.06
CA PRO A 21 -4.67 0.69 8.93
C PRO A 21 -5.89 1.43 8.37
N LEU A 22 -5.95 1.74 7.08
CA LEU A 22 -7.12 2.40 6.48
C LEU A 22 -8.39 1.54 6.57
N TRP A 23 -8.26 0.24 6.32
CA TRP A 23 -9.37 -0.70 6.47
C TRP A 23 -9.94 -0.69 7.89
N TRP A 24 -9.08 -0.92 8.89
CA TRP A 24 -9.54 -1.01 10.28
C TRP A 24 -10.05 0.31 10.84
N LEU A 25 -9.38 1.43 10.55
CA LEU A 25 -9.86 2.75 10.94
C LEU A 25 -11.22 3.06 10.29
N GLY A 26 -11.40 2.67 9.02
CA GLY A 26 -12.66 2.83 8.31
C GLY A 26 -13.79 2.00 8.92
N VAL A 27 -13.53 0.73 9.25
CA VAL A 27 -14.52 -0.15 9.90
C VAL A 27 -14.92 0.40 11.27
N VAL A 28 -13.95 0.82 12.09
CA VAL A 28 -14.21 1.42 13.40
C VAL A 28 -15.00 2.72 13.27
N ALA A 29 -14.61 3.62 12.35
CA ALA A 29 -15.33 4.86 12.12
C ALA A 29 -16.76 4.62 11.63
N ALA A 30 -16.98 3.65 10.74
CA ALA A 30 -18.32 3.27 10.29
C ALA A 30 -19.17 2.73 11.44
N GLY A 31 -18.62 1.83 12.28
CA GLY A 31 -19.30 1.29 13.45
C GLY A 31 -19.73 2.39 14.43
N ILE A 32 -18.82 3.31 14.78
CA ILE A 32 -19.13 4.44 15.66
C ILE A 32 -20.23 5.32 15.04
N SER A 33 -20.10 5.65 13.75
CA SER A 33 -21.05 6.55 13.08
C SER A 33 -22.45 5.98 12.92
N VAL A 34 -22.61 4.64 12.90
CA VAL A 34 -23.93 3.99 12.86
C VAL A 34 -24.66 4.13 14.19
N LEU A 35 -23.94 4.24 15.31
CA LEU A 35 -24.50 4.39 16.65
C LEU A 35 -24.98 5.82 16.93
N VAL A 36 -24.44 6.81 16.22
CA VAL A 36 -24.81 8.22 16.37
C VAL A 36 -25.92 8.56 15.37
N PRO A 37 -27.03 9.20 15.80
CA PRO A 37 -28.05 9.69 14.88
C PRO A 37 -27.45 10.79 13.99
N GLY A 38 -27.42 10.55 12.68
CA GLY A 38 -26.94 11.51 11.69
C GLY A 38 -28.07 12.31 11.06
N LEU A 39 -27.74 13.36 10.31
CA LEU A 39 -28.69 14.22 9.61
C LEU A 39 -29.50 13.46 8.54
N THR A 40 -28.86 12.51 7.86
CA THR A 40 -29.55 11.59 6.93
C THR A 40 -29.95 10.33 7.67
N GLY A 41 -31.08 9.74 7.34
CA GLY A 41 -31.53 8.51 7.97
C GLY A 41 -30.49 7.37 7.86
N ARG A 42 -30.40 6.52 8.88
CA ARG A 42 -29.40 5.43 8.97
C ARG A 42 -29.36 4.56 7.69
N ARG A 43 -30.50 4.20 7.13
CA ARG A 43 -30.56 3.38 5.90
C ARG A 43 -29.93 4.07 4.70
N ILE A 44 -30.24 5.35 4.50
CA ILE A 44 -29.65 6.14 3.38
C ILE A 44 -28.16 6.29 3.56
N GLY A 45 -27.69 6.62 4.76
CA GLY A 45 -26.27 6.74 5.06
C GLY A 45 -25.48 5.45 4.81
N VAL A 46 -26.00 4.29 5.23
CA VAL A 46 -25.35 2.99 4.99
C VAL A 46 -25.31 2.63 3.50
N LEU A 47 -26.41 2.84 2.76
CA LEU A 47 -26.44 2.58 1.31
C LEU A 47 -25.51 3.50 0.54
N ALA A 48 -25.49 4.79 0.85
CA ALA A 48 -24.55 5.75 0.28
C ALA A 48 -23.08 5.36 0.62
N GLY A 49 -22.84 4.96 1.85
CA GLY A 49 -21.54 4.47 2.29
C GLY A 49 -21.09 3.21 1.55
N ALA A 50 -21.98 2.25 1.32
CA ALA A 50 -21.68 1.04 0.55
C ALA A 50 -21.35 1.37 -0.92
N ALA A 51 -22.09 2.28 -1.54
CA ALA A 51 -21.78 2.76 -2.88
C ALA A 51 -20.41 3.46 -2.93
N LEU A 52 -20.12 4.36 -1.98
CA LEU A 52 -18.82 5.02 -1.85
C LEU A 52 -17.69 4.02 -1.64
N PHE A 53 -17.88 3.00 -0.81
CA PHE A 53 -16.92 1.93 -0.61
C PHE A 53 -16.54 1.26 -1.93
N LEU A 54 -17.52 0.84 -2.74
CA LEU A 54 -17.30 0.19 -4.02
C LEU A 54 -16.59 1.11 -5.02
N VAL A 55 -17.05 2.35 -5.14
CA VAL A 55 -16.45 3.35 -6.03
C VAL A 55 -15.00 3.62 -5.64
N VAL A 56 -14.74 3.93 -4.37
CA VAL A 56 -13.39 4.24 -3.90
C VAL A 56 -12.47 3.02 -4.00
N ALA A 57 -12.94 1.82 -3.66
CA ALA A 57 -12.15 0.60 -3.81
C ALA A 57 -11.75 0.36 -5.26
N SER A 58 -12.69 0.53 -6.20
CA SER A 58 -12.45 0.36 -7.64
C SER A 58 -11.49 1.43 -8.18
N VAL A 59 -11.70 2.68 -7.85
CA VAL A 59 -10.83 3.80 -8.26
C VAL A 59 -9.43 3.59 -7.70
N VAL A 60 -9.29 3.35 -6.39
CA VAL A 60 -7.99 3.12 -5.76
C VAL A 60 -7.31 1.88 -6.32
N ALA A 61 -8.02 0.82 -6.65
CA ALA A 61 -7.44 -0.37 -7.29
C ALA A 61 -6.99 -0.09 -8.72
N GLY A 62 -7.74 0.72 -9.48
CA GLY A 62 -7.54 0.95 -10.91
C GLY A 62 -6.57 2.07 -11.25
N VAL A 63 -6.59 3.17 -10.47
CA VAL A 63 -5.79 4.37 -10.74
C VAL A 63 -4.30 4.03 -10.83
N ARG A 64 -3.62 4.61 -11.84
CA ARG A 64 -2.17 4.47 -12.09
C ARG A 64 -1.70 3.07 -12.48
N ARG A 65 -2.57 2.10 -12.82
CA ARG A 65 -2.12 0.78 -13.31
C ARG A 65 -1.23 0.89 -14.54
N GLY A 66 -1.53 1.81 -15.47
CA GLY A 66 -0.69 2.07 -16.64
C GLY A 66 0.74 2.46 -16.22
N ARG A 67 0.86 3.41 -15.29
CA ARG A 67 2.17 3.87 -14.79
C ARG A 67 2.97 2.75 -14.08
N TYR A 68 2.29 1.87 -13.33
CA TYR A 68 2.97 0.70 -12.75
C TYR A 68 3.51 -0.25 -13.83
N ARG A 69 2.76 -0.48 -14.92
CA ARG A 69 3.22 -1.30 -16.05
C ARG A 69 4.39 -0.67 -16.79
N GLU A 70 4.33 0.64 -17.05
CA GLU A 70 5.44 1.37 -17.68
C GLU A 70 6.72 1.24 -16.86
N LEU A 71 6.64 1.48 -15.55
CA LEU A 71 7.80 1.37 -14.66
C LEU A 71 8.28 -0.08 -14.50
N ALA A 72 7.38 -1.07 -14.60
CA ALA A 72 7.74 -2.48 -14.62
C ALA A 72 8.47 -2.86 -15.92
N ARG A 73 8.06 -2.33 -17.08
CA ARG A 73 8.77 -2.56 -18.35
C ARG A 73 10.14 -1.86 -18.40
N ALA A 74 10.27 -0.72 -17.75
CA ALA A 74 11.51 0.05 -17.65
C ALA A 74 12.44 -0.41 -16.51
N THR A 75 12.30 -1.68 -16.04
CA THR A 75 13.10 -2.17 -14.92
C THR A 75 14.58 -2.32 -15.28
N VAL A 76 15.43 -2.01 -14.30
CA VAL A 76 16.87 -2.23 -14.36
C VAL A 76 17.23 -3.26 -13.28
N ARG A 77 18.14 -4.18 -13.58
CA ARG A 77 18.62 -5.17 -12.58
C ARG A 77 19.18 -4.47 -11.35
N ALA A 78 18.86 -4.99 -10.17
CA ALA A 78 19.43 -4.52 -8.92
C ALA A 78 20.94 -4.76 -8.90
N GLY A 79 21.71 -3.78 -8.42
CA GLY A 79 23.16 -3.87 -8.30
C GLY A 79 23.59 -4.72 -7.11
N LYS A 80 24.84 -5.19 -7.12
CA LYS A 80 25.43 -5.99 -6.02
C LYS A 80 25.47 -5.25 -4.66
N HIS A 81 25.40 -3.92 -4.68
CA HIS A 81 25.48 -3.06 -3.48
C HIS A 81 24.12 -2.56 -3.02
N ASP A 82 23.02 -2.98 -3.69
CA ASP A 82 21.68 -2.63 -3.28
C ASP A 82 21.26 -3.47 -2.06
N VAL A 83 20.83 -2.81 -0.97
CA VAL A 83 20.39 -3.48 0.26
C VAL A 83 18.88 -3.66 0.22
N LEU A 84 18.41 -4.91 0.24
CA LEU A 84 16.98 -5.22 0.27
C LEU A 84 16.42 -5.00 1.67
N GLN A 85 15.43 -4.11 1.79
CA GLN A 85 14.81 -3.79 3.07
C GLN A 85 13.76 -4.84 3.45
N ASP A 86 13.80 -5.30 4.71
CA ASP A 86 12.80 -6.22 5.25
C ASP A 86 11.39 -5.58 5.23
N ARG A 87 10.39 -6.43 4.98
CA ARG A 87 8.97 -6.08 4.96
C ARG A 87 8.52 -5.40 6.27
N ARG A 88 8.96 -5.90 7.42
CA ARG A 88 8.59 -5.36 8.74
C ARG A 88 9.08 -3.94 8.92
N VAL A 89 10.32 -3.67 8.51
CA VAL A 89 10.94 -2.34 8.59
C VAL A 89 10.21 -1.36 7.67
N THR A 90 9.91 -1.77 6.44
CA THR A 90 9.16 -0.95 5.46
C THR A 90 7.79 -0.55 6.00
N VAL A 91 7.02 -1.51 6.55
CA VAL A 91 5.68 -1.24 7.10
C VAL A 91 5.75 -0.35 8.34
N ARG A 92 6.72 -0.57 9.24
CA ARG A 92 6.92 0.27 10.45
C ARG A 92 7.23 1.71 10.06
N ASN A 93 8.18 1.90 9.13
CA ASN A 93 8.57 3.23 8.67
C ASN A 93 7.41 3.95 7.99
N TRP A 94 6.64 3.24 7.15
CA TRP A 94 5.45 3.78 6.52
C TRP A 94 4.43 4.27 7.55
N ARG A 95 4.09 3.44 8.56
CA ARG A 95 3.14 3.79 9.61
C ARG A 95 3.60 5.00 10.43
N ARG A 96 4.89 5.07 10.79
CA ARG A 96 5.45 6.22 11.51
C ARG A 96 5.35 7.51 10.70
N GLY A 97 5.65 7.46 9.42
CA GLY A 97 5.57 8.62 8.52
C GLY A 97 4.14 9.10 8.25
N HIS A 98 3.13 8.22 8.36
CA HIS A 98 1.75 8.54 8.01
C HIS A 98 0.80 8.60 9.21
N ARG A 99 1.31 8.52 10.45
CA ARG A 99 0.47 8.45 11.66
C ARG A 99 -0.52 9.62 11.77
N TRP A 100 -0.05 10.83 11.51
CA TRP A 100 -0.88 12.03 11.58
C TRP A 100 -1.92 12.09 10.45
N TRP A 101 -1.55 11.68 9.25
CA TRP A 101 -2.48 11.58 8.13
C TRP A 101 -3.55 10.52 8.38
N LEU A 102 -3.21 9.39 8.99
CA LEU A 102 -4.17 8.36 9.39
C LEU A 102 -5.13 8.87 10.47
N LEU A 103 -4.63 9.62 11.44
CA LEU A 103 -5.46 10.25 12.47
C LEU A 103 -6.42 11.28 11.85
N LEU A 104 -5.92 12.19 11.01
CA LEU A 104 -6.75 13.16 10.31
C LEU A 104 -7.81 12.49 9.43
N ALA A 105 -7.44 11.45 8.70
CA ALA A 105 -8.39 10.69 7.88
C ALA A 105 -9.48 10.02 8.72
N PHE A 106 -9.12 9.49 9.89
CA PHE A 106 -10.07 8.91 10.84
C PHE A 106 -11.03 9.96 11.40
N LEU A 107 -10.52 11.10 11.86
CA LEU A 107 -11.34 12.20 12.37
C LEU A 107 -12.27 12.76 11.28
N ALA A 108 -11.78 12.91 10.05
CA ALA A 108 -12.60 13.32 8.92
C ALA A 108 -13.70 12.30 8.62
N ALA A 109 -13.39 10.99 8.68
CA ALA A 109 -14.39 9.93 8.49
C ALA A 109 -15.48 9.95 9.57
N LEU A 110 -15.13 10.23 10.82
CA LEU A 110 -16.10 10.44 11.91
C LEU A 110 -16.95 11.70 11.65
N GLY A 111 -16.31 12.81 11.26
CA GLY A 111 -17.03 14.06 10.93
C GLY A 111 -18.07 13.88 9.81
N ILE A 112 -17.71 13.15 8.75
CA ILE A 112 -18.66 12.80 7.69
C ILE A 112 -19.80 11.90 8.23
N GLY A 113 -19.50 11.05 9.21
CA GLY A 113 -20.47 10.18 9.87
C GLY A 113 -21.62 10.91 10.56
N PHE A 114 -21.43 12.15 11.03
CA PHE A 114 -22.52 12.99 11.57
C PHE A 114 -23.49 13.45 10.48
N ALA A 115 -23.02 13.67 9.26
CA ALA A 115 -23.90 14.01 8.15
C ALA A 115 -24.58 12.78 7.55
N ALA A 116 -23.80 11.74 7.28
CA ALA A 116 -24.27 10.48 6.68
C ALA A 116 -23.67 9.28 7.43
N PRO A 117 -24.49 8.59 8.27
CA PRO A 117 -24.02 7.46 9.07
C PRO A 117 -23.30 6.41 8.24
N ALA A 118 -22.14 5.96 8.72
CA ALA A 118 -21.24 4.99 8.08
C ALA A 118 -20.52 5.47 6.79
N ALA A 119 -20.98 6.51 6.10
CA ALA A 119 -20.44 6.89 4.79
C ALA A 119 -18.94 7.21 4.82
N GLY A 120 -18.48 8.03 5.77
CA GLY A 120 -17.06 8.37 5.92
C GLY A 120 -16.18 7.17 6.25
N GLY A 121 -16.64 6.31 7.16
CA GLY A 121 -15.93 5.09 7.54
C GLY A 121 -15.84 4.08 6.38
N LEU A 122 -16.93 3.87 5.64
CA LEU A 122 -16.96 2.97 4.49
C LEU A 122 -16.11 3.51 3.33
N LEU A 123 -16.06 4.83 3.10
CA LEU A 123 -15.14 5.45 2.15
C LEU A 123 -13.68 5.11 2.50
N LEU A 124 -13.30 5.27 3.78
CA LEU A 124 -11.94 4.98 4.25
C LEU A 124 -11.60 3.49 4.16
N ALA A 125 -12.55 2.61 4.52
CA ALA A 125 -12.42 1.16 4.36
C ALA A 125 -12.28 0.77 2.89
N GLY A 126 -13.05 1.41 1.99
CA GLY A 126 -12.94 1.25 0.54
C GLY A 126 -11.54 1.58 0.02
N ALA A 127 -10.93 2.67 0.50
CA ALA A 127 -9.55 3.00 0.17
C ALA A 127 -8.57 1.89 0.61
N GLY A 128 -8.74 1.35 1.82
CA GLY A 128 -7.96 0.22 2.34
C GLY A 128 -8.10 -1.04 1.49
N ALA A 129 -9.36 -1.39 1.10
CA ALA A 129 -9.66 -2.52 0.21
C ALA A 129 -9.02 -2.33 -1.17
N GLY A 130 -9.15 -1.14 -1.76
CA GLY A 130 -8.56 -0.81 -3.05
C GLY A 130 -7.04 -0.94 -3.06
N LEU A 131 -6.36 -0.52 -1.98
CA LEU A 131 -4.91 -0.73 -1.85
C LEU A 131 -4.54 -2.22 -1.76
N ARG A 132 -5.35 -3.06 -1.08
CA ARG A 132 -5.14 -4.52 -1.06
C ARG A 132 -5.27 -5.12 -2.45
N LEU A 133 -6.32 -4.75 -3.19
CA LEU A 133 -6.54 -5.20 -4.56
C LEU A 133 -5.41 -4.77 -5.50
N ARG A 134 -4.94 -3.52 -5.37
CA ARG A 134 -3.77 -3.02 -6.12
C ARG A 134 -2.51 -3.81 -5.80
N ALA A 135 -2.22 -4.04 -4.52
CA ALA A 135 -1.04 -4.80 -4.10
C ALA A 135 -1.10 -6.26 -4.60
N ALA A 136 -2.28 -6.88 -4.57
CA ALA A 136 -2.50 -8.22 -5.12
C ALA A 136 -2.31 -8.25 -6.64
N TRP A 137 -2.74 -7.20 -7.36
CA TRP A 137 -2.52 -7.08 -8.79
C TRP A 137 -1.02 -6.93 -9.13
N ILE A 138 -0.26 -6.08 -8.37
CA ILE A 138 1.20 -5.97 -8.53
C ILE A 138 1.87 -7.33 -8.26
N GLY A 139 1.47 -8.04 -7.21
CA GLY A 139 2.00 -9.37 -6.92
C GLY A 139 1.68 -10.42 -7.99
N ARG A 140 0.57 -10.26 -8.74
CA ARG A 140 0.30 -11.08 -9.94
C ARG A 140 1.24 -10.73 -11.08
N LEU A 141 1.48 -9.44 -11.32
CA LEU A 141 2.42 -8.96 -12.33
C LEU A 141 3.85 -9.45 -12.04
N GLU A 142 4.30 -9.37 -10.77
CA GLU A 142 5.60 -9.91 -10.35
C GLU A 142 5.73 -11.42 -10.64
N ARG A 143 4.65 -12.18 -10.43
CA ARG A 143 4.64 -13.64 -10.70
C ARG A 143 4.60 -13.98 -12.18
N SER A 144 3.89 -13.20 -13.00
CA SER A 144 3.83 -13.45 -14.46
C SER A 144 5.13 -13.12 -15.17
N GLU A 145 5.94 -12.24 -14.61
CA GLU A 145 7.24 -11.82 -15.17
C GLU A 145 8.45 -12.47 -14.46
N ASP A 146 8.20 -13.31 -13.44
CA ASP A 146 9.20 -13.99 -12.61
C ASP A 146 10.23 -13.04 -11.98
N VAL A 147 9.81 -11.80 -11.69
CA VAL A 147 10.65 -10.75 -11.12
C VAL A 147 9.99 -10.07 -9.95
N LEU A 148 10.79 -9.67 -8.94
CA LEU A 148 10.34 -8.82 -7.85
C LEU A 148 10.67 -7.37 -8.15
N LEU A 149 9.67 -6.49 -7.99
CA LEU A 149 9.79 -5.06 -8.25
C LEU A 149 10.16 -4.30 -6.97
N TRP A 150 11.27 -3.56 -7.04
CA TRP A 150 11.82 -2.80 -5.94
C TRP A 150 11.91 -1.31 -6.28
N VAL A 151 11.64 -0.48 -5.29
CA VAL A 151 11.75 0.97 -5.38
C VAL A 151 12.76 1.47 -4.35
N ARG A 152 13.54 2.48 -4.70
CA ARG A 152 14.50 3.10 -3.77
C ARG A 152 13.75 3.79 -2.62
N VAL A 153 14.20 3.52 -1.40
CA VAL A 153 13.61 4.11 -0.18
C VAL A 153 13.72 5.63 -0.19
N ASP A 154 14.80 6.18 -0.75
CA ASP A 154 15.01 7.64 -0.89
C ASP A 154 13.91 8.33 -1.70
N TRP A 155 13.31 7.61 -2.67
CA TRP A 155 12.20 8.11 -3.48
C TRP A 155 10.85 8.05 -2.78
N LEU A 156 10.75 7.23 -1.74
CA LEU A 156 9.56 7.11 -0.88
C LEU A 156 9.57 8.13 0.27
N SER A 157 10.59 9.03 0.32
CA SER A 157 10.92 9.84 1.47
C SER A 157 9.83 10.81 1.93
N ARG A 158 9.88 11.03 3.21
CA ARG A 158 9.40 12.06 4.16
C ARG A 158 7.99 12.62 4.05
N TRP A 159 7.34 12.62 2.88
CA TRP A 159 6.00 13.17 2.66
C TRP A 159 5.04 12.19 1.97
N GLY A 160 5.19 10.89 2.20
CA GLY A 160 4.28 9.89 1.66
C GLY A 160 4.46 9.63 0.17
N GLY A 161 5.70 9.65 -0.32
CA GLY A 161 6.02 9.37 -1.72
C GLY A 161 5.41 8.04 -2.17
N ALA A 162 4.47 8.09 -3.14
CA ALA A 162 3.92 6.90 -3.73
C ALA A 162 4.99 6.19 -4.57
N PRO A 163 5.00 4.84 -4.63
CA PRO A 163 5.96 4.08 -5.44
C PRO A 163 5.84 4.34 -6.96
N VAL A 164 4.88 5.15 -7.38
CA VAL A 164 4.69 5.67 -8.75
C VAL A 164 4.74 7.20 -8.82
N GLY A 165 5.37 7.85 -7.83
CA GLY A 165 5.56 9.31 -7.82
C GLY A 165 6.43 9.79 -8.97
N LYS A 166 6.38 11.11 -9.28
CA LYS A 166 7.17 11.73 -10.37
C LYS A 166 8.69 11.50 -10.23
N ARG A 167 9.19 11.27 -9.02
CA ARG A 167 10.61 11.00 -8.74
C ARG A 167 11.04 9.57 -9.11
N VAL A 168 10.09 8.64 -9.25
CA VAL A 168 10.39 7.24 -9.59
C VAL A 168 10.52 7.14 -11.11
N LYS A 169 11.76 6.95 -11.58
CA LYS A 169 12.06 6.85 -13.02
C LYS A 169 12.00 5.41 -13.52
N ALA A 170 12.43 4.44 -12.71
CA ALA A 170 12.43 3.02 -13.05
C ALA A 170 12.42 2.18 -11.76
N TYR A 171 11.91 0.96 -11.83
CA TYR A 171 12.05 -0.01 -10.74
C TYR A 171 13.36 -0.78 -10.86
N ARG A 172 13.80 -1.38 -9.74
CA ARG A 172 14.87 -2.37 -9.73
C ARG A 172 14.22 -3.76 -9.76
N ALA A 173 14.77 -4.67 -10.55
CA ALA A 173 14.29 -6.04 -10.66
C ALA A 173 15.30 -6.99 -10.02
N THR A 174 14.77 -7.96 -9.25
CA THR A 174 15.52 -9.13 -8.77
C THR A 174 14.74 -10.39 -9.09
N GLY A 175 15.42 -11.54 -9.16
CA GLY A 175 14.73 -12.82 -9.27
C GLY A 175 13.88 -13.10 -8.03
N VAL A 176 12.88 -13.97 -8.16
CA VAL A 176 11.90 -14.32 -7.09
C VAL A 176 12.60 -14.84 -5.83
N ALA A 177 13.68 -15.61 -5.99
CA ALA A 177 14.47 -16.15 -4.87
C ALA A 177 15.06 -15.08 -3.94
N ALA A 178 15.26 -13.84 -4.42
CA ALA A 178 15.78 -12.75 -3.59
C ALA A 178 14.75 -12.23 -2.57
N GLY A 179 13.47 -12.52 -2.77
CA GLY A 179 12.38 -12.11 -1.86
C GLY A 179 12.30 -12.95 -0.59
N ASP A 180 12.86 -14.15 -0.61
CA ASP A 180 12.86 -15.10 0.50
C ASP A 180 14.17 -15.08 1.30
N ALA A 181 15.13 -14.23 0.92
CA ALA A 181 16.36 -14.05 1.66
C ALA A 181 16.06 -13.47 3.04
N ALA A 182 16.37 -14.23 4.08
CA ALA A 182 16.28 -13.75 5.46
C ALA A 182 17.25 -12.57 5.66
N PRO A 183 16.87 -11.53 6.43
CA PRO A 183 17.78 -10.46 6.79
C PRO A 183 19.00 -11.07 7.51
N GLY A 184 20.21 -10.91 6.90
CA GLY A 184 21.44 -11.48 7.44
C GLY A 184 22.19 -12.41 6.47
N GLY A 185 21.73 -12.56 5.22
CA GLY A 185 22.52 -13.18 4.14
C GLY A 185 22.64 -14.71 4.16
N GLY A 186 21.83 -15.40 4.96
CA GLY A 186 21.71 -16.85 4.88
C GLY A 186 21.00 -17.26 3.58
N ARG A 187 21.75 -17.60 2.55
CA ARG A 187 21.25 -18.32 1.38
C ARG A 187 20.64 -19.64 1.88
N ARG A 188 19.31 -19.74 1.95
CA ARG A 188 18.69 -21.06 1.96
C ARG A 188 18.97 -21.66 0.58
N VAL A 189 19.96 -22.51 0.50
CA VAL A 189 20.12 -23.42 -0.63
C VAL A 189 18.83 -24.22 -0.63
N ALA A 190 17.99 -24.04 -1.67
CA ALA A 190 16.89 -24.94 -1.91
C ALA A 190 17.51 -26.34 -1.98
N ALA A 191 17.17 -27.18 -1.02
CA ALA A 191 17.56 -28.58 -1.06
C ALA A 191 16.98 -29.12 -2.37
N ALA A 192 17.86 -29.46 -3.29
CA ALA A 192 17.48 -30.13 -4.50
C ALA A 192 16.69 -31.38 -4.08
N ALA A 193 15.44 -31.45 -4.45
CA ALA A 193 14.62 -32.63 -4.33
C ALA A 193 15.34 -33.73 -5.13
N ARG A 194 15.79 -34.74 -4.43
CA ARG A 194 16.14 -36.04 -5.02
C ARG A 194 14.86 -36.83 -5.26
#